data_9bf15cc08a5c426e6a7b615809a0ae57
#
_entry.id   9bf15cc08a5c426e6a7b615809a0ae57
#
_cell.length_a   1.000
_cell.length_b   1.000
_cell.length_c   1.000
_cell.angle_alpha   90.00
_cell.angle_beta   90.00
_cell.angle_gamma   90.00
#
_symmetry.space_group_name_H-M   'P 1'
#
loop_
_entity.id
_entity.type
_entity.pdbx_description
1 polymer ?
#
loop_
_entity_poly.entity_id
_entity_poly.type
_entity_poly.pdbx_seq_one_letter_code
_entity_poly.pdbx_strand_id
1 'polypeptide(L)'
;MLSFMDKFSGYSKILMTPEDMEKTSFITKWGTYCYRVMPFGLKNVGATYQRATTTIFHDMMHRDVEVYVDDMIVKSRDRADHLAVLERFFEKIKQFKWRPNPNKCTFGVTFRKLLGCMVNERGIEVDPDKIRVILDMSAPRIERKIRVFFGRL
;
A
#
# COMPACT_ATOMS: atom_id res chain seq x y z
N MET A 1 1.16 -2.58 -19.15
CA MET A 1 1.95 -1.44 -18.61
C MET A 1 1.50 -1.14 -17.19
N LEU A 2 2.42 -0.71 -16.32
CA LEU A 2 2.16 -0.52 -14.89
C LEU A 2 2.59 0.89 -14.43
N SER A 3 1.83 1.46 -13.48
CA SER A 3 2.25 2.63 -12.69
C SER A 3 2.07 2.34 -11.22
N PHE A 4 3.07 2.67 -10.44
CA PHE A 4 3.10 2.42 -8.99
C PHE A 4 3.00 3.74 -8.26
N MET A 5 2.09 3.80 -7.30
CA MET A 5 1.78 5.01 -6.56
C MET A 5 1.77 4.72 -5.07
N ASP A 6 2.47 5.58 -4.34
CA ASP A 6 2.49 5.61 -2.88
C ASP A 6 1.78 6.89 -2.43
N LYS A 7 1.13 6.87 -1.29
CA LYS A 7 0.39 8.01 -0.76
C LYS A 7 1.09 8.68 0.41
N PHE A 8 0.88 9.98 0.51
CA PHE A 8 1.10 10.69 1.77
C PHE A 8 -0.04 10.40 2.74
N SER A 9 0.25 9.78 3.90
CA SER A 9 -0.64 9.69 5.07
C SER A 9 -2.12 9.44 4.73
N GLY A 10 -2.42 8.35 4.02
CA GLY A 10 -3.79 8.00 3.64
C GLY A 10 -4.75 7.89 4.83
N TYR A 11 -4.27 7.47 5.98
CA TYR A 11 -5.05 7.31 7.21
C TYR A 11 -5.65 8.61 7.71
N SER A 12 -4.91 9.72 7.62
CA SER A 12 -5.38 11.04 8.07
C SER A 12 -6.54 11.63 7.22
N LYS A 13 -6.97 10.92 6.19
CA LYS A 13 -8.17 11.28 5.40
C LYS A 13 -9.44 10.57 5.85
N ILE A 14 -9.32 9.58 6.73
CA ILE A 14 -10.45 8.86 7.29
C ILE A 14 -10.87 9.56 8.57
N LEU A 15 -12.08 10.11 8.56
CA LEU A 15 -12.66 10.75 9.74
C LEU A 15 -13.10 9.67 10.73
N MET A 16 -12.89 9.94 12.01
CA MET A 16 -13.39 9.10 13.08
C MET A 16 -14.81 9.50 13.46
N THR A 17 -15.62 8.53 13.85
CA THR A 17 -16.93 8.79 14.45
C THR A 17 -16.74 9.41 15.84
N PRO A 18 -17.68 10.22 16.35
CA PRO A 18 -17.57 10.81 17.69
C PRO A 18 -17.29 9.77 18.78
N GLU A 19 -17.95 8.62 18.73
CA GLU A 19 -17.77 7.50 19.68
C GLU A 19 -16.35 6.90 19.64
N ASP A 20 -15.74 6.86 18.48
CA ASP A 20 -14.37 6.36 18.32
C ASP A 20 -13.31 7.41 18.65
N MET A 21 -13.64 8.70 18.47
CA MET A 21 -12.76 9.79 18.89
C MET A 21 -12.48 9.73 20.40
N GLU A 22 -13.49 9.50 21.21
CA GLU A 22 -13.35 9.38 22.66
C GLU A 22 -12.41 8.25 23.09
N LYS A 23 -12.43 7.12 22.36
CA LYS A 23 -11.55 5.97 22.61
C LYS A 23 -10.07 6.24 22.31
N THR A 24 -9.77 7.33 21.60
CA THR A 24 -8.41 7.77 21.28
C THR A 24 -7.95 8.93 22.14
N SER A 25 -8.63 9.19 23.23
CA SER A 25 -8.33 10.31 24.13
C SER A 25 -6.99 10.12 24.84
N PHE A 26 -6.24 11.21 24.96
CA PHE A 26 -5.00 11.28 25.70
C PHE A 26 -4.91 12.59 26.49
N ILE A 27 -4.19 12.55 27.60
CA ILE A 27 -4.05 13.68 28.52
C ILE A 27 -2.71 14.36 28.30
N THR A 28 -2.74 15.68 28.26
CA THR A 28 -1.56 16.54 28.21
C THR A 28 -1.59 17.54 29.37
N LYS A 29 -0.51 18.28 29.58
CA LYS A 29 -0.48 19.36 30.58
C LYS A 29 -1.48 20.50 30.28
N TRP A 30 -2.03 20.58 29.09
CA TRP A 30 -3.01 21.59 28.69
C TRP A 30 -4.46 21.10 28.61
N GLY A 31 -4.70 19.79 28.83
CA GLY A 31 -6.03 19.20 28.80
C GLY A 31 -6.08 17.83 28.11
N THR A 32 -7.30 17.36 27.91
CA THR A 32 -7.58 16.10 27.22
C THR A 32 -7.86 16.38 25.75
N TYR A 33 -7.24 15.59 24.88
CA TYR A 33 -7.36 15.67 23.44
C TYR A 33 -7.76 14.31 22.86
N CYS A 34 -8.35 14.30 21.68
CA CYS A 34 -8.65 13.09 20.92
C CYS A 34 -8.35 13.32 19.43
N TYR A 35 -8.20 12.22 18.69
CA TYR A 35 -7.98 12.30 17.25
C TYR A 35 -9.30 12.46 16.49
N ARG A 36 -9.38 13.45 15.60
CA ARG A 36 -10.52 13.64 14.66
C ARG A 36 -10.42 12.77 13.41
N VAL A 37 -9.20 12.33 13.10
CA VAL A 37 -8.88 11.47 11.96
C VAL A 37 -8.18 10.22 12.46
N MET A 38 -8.22 9.16 11.69
CA MET A 38 -7.64 7.89 12.09
C MET A 38 -6.13 8.00 12.28
N PRO A 39 -5.62 7.83 13.53
CA PRO A 39 -4.18 7.87 13.81
C PRO A 39 -3.52 6.55 13.46
N PHE A 40 -2.20 6.57 13.35
CA PHE A 40 -1.40 5.35 13.31
C PHE A 40 -1.48 4.59 14.64
N GLY A 41 -1.27 3.27 14.58
CA GLY A 41 -1.18 2.42 15.78
C GLY A 41 -2.49 1.80 16.26
N LEU A 42 -3.63 2.14 15.67
CA LEU A 42 -4.87 1.43 15.96
C LEU A 42 -4.84 0.02 15.34
N LYS A 43 -5.33 -0.98 16.06
CA LYS A 43 -5.31 -2.39 15.64
C LYS A 43 -6.01 -2.64 14.29
N ASN A 44 -7.06 -1.89 13.98
CA ASN A 44 -7.89 -2.06 12.78
C ASN A 44 -7.58 -1.04 11.66
N VAL A 45 -6.54 -0.23 11.79
CA VAL A 45 -6.16 0.82 10.83
C VAL A 45 -6.04 0.28 9.41
N GLY A 46 -5.24 -0.77 9.22
CA GLY A 46 -4.99 -1.37 7.90
C GLY A 46 -6.27 -1.88 7.24
N ALA A 47 -7.10 -2.63 7.99
CA ALA A 47 -8.35 -3.18 7.47
C ALA A 47 -9.37 -2.09 7.12
N THR A 48 -9.48 -1.05 7.95
CA THR A 48 -10.39 0.08 7.70
C THR A 48 -9.96 0.86 6.47
N TYR A 49 -8.66 1.11 6.35
CA TYR A 49 -8.10 1.80 5.21
C TYR A 49 -8.25 1.00 3.90
N GLN A 50 -7.96 -0.29 3.92
CA GLN A 50 -8.14 -1.16 2.77
C GLN A 50 -9.60 -1.15 2.30
N ARG A 51 -10.56 -1.23 3.22
CA ARG A 51 -11.98 -1.16 2.91
C ARG A 51 -12.38 0.19 2.29
N ALA A 52 -11.91 1.31 2.86
CA ALA A 52 -12.15 2.63 2.30
C ALA A 52 -11.59 2.74 0.86
N THR A 53 -10.39 2.25 0.64
CA THR A 53 -9.73 2.27 -0.67
C THR A 53 -10.47 1.40 -1.68
N THR A 54 -10.88 0.20 -1.29
CA THR A 54 -11.68 -0.70 -2.14
C THR A 54 -13.01 -0.06 -2.52
N THR A 55 -13.66 0.66 -1.59
CA THR A 55 -14.90 1.38 -1.88
C THR A 55 -14.69 2.52 -2.88
N ILE A 56 -13.62 3.29 -2.74
CA ILE A 56 -13.31 4.41 -3.64
C ILE A 56 -13.04 3.93 -5.07
N PHE A 57 -12.30 2.86 -5.22
CA PHE A 57 -11.89 2.31 -6.52
C PHE A 57 -12.70 1.09 -6.96
N HIS A 58 -13.87 0.82 -6.36
CA HIS A 58 -14.62 -0.42 -6.57
C HIS A 58 -14.84 -0.74 -8.06
N ASP A 59 -15.09 0.27 -8.88
CA ASP A 59 -15.31 0.16 -10.34
C ASP A 59 -14.03 -0.07 -11.15
N MET A 60 -12.87 0.11 -10.56
CA MET A 60 -11.54 -0.09 -11.15
C MET A 60 -10.76 -1.27 -10.55
N MET A 61 -11.17 -1.75 -9.37
CA MET A 61 -10.48 -2.83 -8.67
C MET A 61 -10.39 -4.10 -9.51
N HIS A 62 -9.24 -4.75 -9.42
CA HIS A 62 -8.88 -5.99 -10.12
C HIS A 62 -8.83 -5.90 -11.65
N ARG A 63 -9.42 -4.87 -12.24
CA ARG A 63 -9.35 -4.59 -13.67
C ARG A 63 -8.20 -3.64 -14.00
N ASP A 64 -8.23 -2.45 -13.43
CA ASP A 64 -7.31 -1.35 -13.74
C ASP A 64 -6.43 -0.95 -12.54
N VAL A 65 -6.88 -1.25 -11.32
CA VAL A 65 -6.23 -0.84 -10.07
C VAL A 65 -6.13 -2.01 -9.10
N GLU A 66 -4.96 -2.20 -8.53
CA GLU A 66 -4.76 -3.04 -7.35
C GLU A 66 -4.29 -2.16 -6.19
N VAL A 67 -4.76 -2.47 -5.00
CA VAL A 67 -4.42 -1.71 -3.79
C VAL A 67 -3.96 -2.65 -2.69
N TYR A 68 -2.81 -2.34 -2.13
CA TYR A 68 -2.30 -3.01 -0.95
C TYR A 68 -1.82 -1.95 0.06
N VAL A 69 -2.68 -1.66 1.03
CA VAL A 69 -2.47 -0.60 2.03
C VAL A 69 -2.13 0.72 1.35
N ASP A 70 -0.94 1.28 1.54
CA ASP A 70 -0.52 2.57 0.96
C ASP A 70 -0.05 2.46 -0.50
N ASP A 71 0.30 1.26 -0.95
CA ASP A 71 0.76 1.00 -2.32
C ASP A 71 -0.42 0.75 -3.27
N MET A 72 -0.40 1.42 -4.40
CA MET A 72 -1.39 1.22 -5.47
C MET A 72 -0.68 0.97 -6.79
N ILE A 73 -1.22 0.02 -7.54
CA ILE A 73 -0.76 -0.30 -8.89
C ILE A 73 -1.88 0.01 -9.85
N VAL A 74 -1.62 0.89 -10.80
CA VAL A 74 -2.48 1.12 -11.96
C VAL A 74 -1.93 0.31 -13.12
N LYS A 75 -2.77 -0.53 -13.71
CA LYS A 75 -2.39 -1.45 -14.79
C LYS A 75 -3.23 -1.24 -16.02
N SER A 76 -2.66 -1.46 -17.19
CA SER A 76 -3.35 -1.47 -18.49
C SER A 76 -2.77 -2.56 -19.39
N ARG A 77 -3.51 -2.94 -20.42
CA ARG A 77 -3.03 -3.91 -21.40
C ARG A 77 -1.88 -3.34 -22.23
N ASP A 78 -2.05 -2.14 -22.72
CA ASP A 78 -1.06 -1.49 -23.56
C ASP A 78 -0.76 -0.05 -23.11
N ARG A 79 0.11 0.63 -23.86
CA ARG A 79 0.54 1.99 -23.57
C ARG A 79 -0.52 3.04 -23.91
N ALA A 80 -1.31 2.80 -24.92
CA ALA A 80 -2.34 3.76 -25.37
C ALA A 80 -3.45 3.87 -24.33
N ASP A 81 -3.92 2.71 -23.82
CA ASP A 81 -4.95 2.64 -22.78
C ASP A 81 -4.45 3.17 -21.43
N HIS A 82 -3.13 3.11 -21.18
CA HIS A 82 -2.58 3.44 -19.87
C HIS A 82 -2.85 4.88 -19.45
N LEU A 83 -2.78 5.83 -20.38
CA LEU A 83 -3.06 7.23 -20.09
C LEU A 83 -4.52 7.44 -19.69
N ALA A 84 -5.46 6.82 -20.39
CA ALA A 84 -6.89 6.91 -20.07
C ALA A 84 -7.23 6.29 -18.71
N VAL A 85 -6.56 5.19 -18.36
CA VAL A 85 -6.71 4.56 -17.04
C VAL A 85 -6.14 5.45 -15.93
N LEU A 86 -4.96 6.04 -16.16
CA LEU A 86 -4.34 6.99 -15.23
C LEU A 86 -5.21 8.23 -15.02
N GLU A 87 -5.79 8.77 -16.08
CA GLU A 87 -6.69 9.93 -16.01
C GLU A 87 -7.89 9.64 -15.10
N ARG A 88 -8.60 8.54 -15.33
CA ARG A 88 -9.70 8.09 -14.44
C ARG A 88 -9.26 7.88 -13.01
N PHE A 89 -8.07 7.31 -12.82
CA PHE A 89 -7.49 7.11 -11.48
C PHE A 89 -7.23 8.45 -10.78
N PHE A 90 -6.64 9.44 -11.48
CA PHE A 90 -6.38 10.76 -10.92
C PHE A 90 -7.65 11.57 -10.66
N GLU A 91 -8.68 11.40 -11.47
CA GLU A 91 -10.01 12.00 -11.20
C GLU A 91 -10.59 11.50 -9.87
N LYS A 92 -10.53 10.17 -9.63
CA LYS A 92 -10.94 9.59 -8.34
C LYS A 92 -10.12 10.15 -7.18
N ILE A 93 -8.81 10.18 -7.30
CA ILE A 93 -7.91 10.75 -6.29
C ILE A 93 -8.27 12.20 -5.98
N LYS A 94 -8.51 13.02 -7.02
CA LYS A 94 -8.91 14.42 -6.89
C LYS A 94 -10.25 14.58 -6.17
N GLN A 95 -11.24 13.77 -6.54
CA GLN A 95 -12.57 13.76 -5.93
C GLN A 95 -12.49 13.52 -4.40
N PHE A 96 -11.66 12.57 -3.97
CA PHE A 96 -11.48 12.25 -2.55
C PHE A 96 -10.36 13.04 -1.87
N LYS A 97 -9.81 14.06 -2.55
CA LYS A 97 -8.73 14.95 -2.05
C LYS A 97 -7.50 14.17 -1.55
N TRP A 98 -7.23 13.03 -2.15
CA TRP A 98 -6.03 12.26 -1.87
C TRP A 98 -4.83 12.85 -2.59
N ARG A 99 -3.64 12.67 -2.02
CA ARG A 99 -2.40 13.19 -2.61
C ARG A 99 -1.36 12.06 -2.71
N PRO A 100 -1.00 11.62 -3.91
CA PRO A 100 0.12 10.71 -4.09
C PRO A 100 1.43 11.43 -3.75
N ASN A 101 2.42 10.67 -3.31
CA ASN A 101 3.77 11.17 -3.09
C ASN A 101 4.54 11.13 -4.42
N PRO A 102 4.82 12.28 -5.09
CA PRO A 102 5.45 12.28 -6.40
C PRO A 102 6.83 11.60 -6.41
N ASN A 103 7.57 11.72 -5.29
CA ASN A 103 8.92 11.15 -5.16
C ASN A 103 8.94 9.63 -5.05
N LYS A 104 7.80 9.02 -4.75
CA LYS A 104 7.66 7.57 -4.64
C LYS A 104 6.82 6.96 -5.77
N CYS A 105 6.21 7.79 -6.60
CA CYS A 105 5.45 7.31 -7.76
C CYS A 105 6.38 6.96 -8.92
N THR A 106 6.03 5.91 -9.65
CA THR A 106 6.72 5.51 -10.88
C THR A 106 5.68 5.21 -11.94
N PHE A 107 5.79 5.83 -13.11
CA PHE A 107 4.80 5.77 -14.16
C PHE A 107 5.29 5.03 -15.39
N GLY A 108 4.39 4.27 -16.01
CA GLY A 108 4.59 3.70 -17.34
C GLY A 108 5.76 2.72 -17.44
N VAL A 109 5.92 1.85 -16.45
CA VAL A 109 6.99 0.84 -16.43
C VAL A 109 6.43 -0.55 -16.76
N THR A 110 7.31 -1.45 -17.18
CA THR A 110 6.97 -2.86 -17.46
C THR A 110 7.11 -3.72 -16.23
N PHE A 111 7.92 -3.32 -15.27
CA PHE A 111 8.11 -4.01 -13.98
C PHE A 111 8.59 -3.06 -12.89
N ARG A 112 8.36 -3.45 -11.64
CA ARG A 112 8.94 -2.80 -10.45
C ARG A 112 9.00 -3.77 -9.28
N LYS A 113 9.97 -3.57 -8.41
CA LYS A 113 10.05 -4.25 -7.11
C LYS A 113 9.04 -3.61 -6.15
N LEU A 114 8.14 -4.44 -5.60
CA LEU A 114 7.12 -4.03 -4.64
C LEU A 114 7.00 -5.09 -3.55
N LEU A 115 7.03 -4.68 -2.27
CA LEU A 115 6.92 -5.58 -1.12
C LEU A 115 7.88 -6.78 -1.15
N GLY A 116 9.06 -6.58 -1.76
CA GLY A 116 10.07 -7.63 -1.90
C GLY A 116 9.80 -8.67 -2.98
N CYS A 117 8.84 -8.42 -3.86
CA CYS A 117 8.56 -9.20 -5.06
C CYS A 117 8.76 -8.36 -6.31
N MET A 118 8.97 -9.00 -7.44
CA MET A 118 8.96 -8.36 -8.76
C MET A 118 7.54 -8.39 -9.31
N VAL A 119 6.96 -7.23 -9.56
CA VAL A 119 5.64 -7.11 -10.20
C VAL A 119 5.85 -6.69 -11.65
N ASN A 120 5.35 -7.48 -12.58
CA ASN A 120 5.43 -7.25 -14.02
C ASN A 120 4.08 -7.56 -14.70
N GLU A 121 4.03 -7.49 -16.01
CA GLU A 121 2.83 -7.80 -16.80
C GLU A 121 2.35 -9.26 -16.72
N ARG A 122 3.26 -10.18 -16.34
CA ARG A 122 2.96 -11.61 -16.15
C ARG A 122 2.41 -11.93 -14.77
N GLY A 123 2.56 -10.98 -13.82
CA GLY A 123 2.10 -11.13 -12.44
C GLY A 123 3.18 -10.80 -11.41
N ILE A 124 3.18 -11.54 -10.32
CA ILE A 124 4.10 -11.37 -9.19
C ILE A 124 5.12 -12.50 -9.22
N GLU A 125 6.38 -12.15 -9.27
CA GLU A 125 7.52 -13.07 -9.27
C GLU A 125 8.38 -12.83 -8.03
N VAL A 126 9.05 -13.89 -7.58
CA VAL A 126 10.00 -13.75 -6.46
C VAL A 126 11.23 -12.96 -6.94
N ASP A 127 11.73 -12.08 -6.08
CA ASP A 127 12.94 -11.33 -6.33
C ASP A 127 14.15 -12.28 -6.50
N PRO A 128 14.85 -12.29 -7.65
CA PRO A 128 16.01 -13.13 -7.88
C PRO A 128 17.11 -12.99 -6.82
N ASP A 129 17.28 -11.78 -6.26
CA ASP A 129 18.26 -11.55 -5.21
C ASP A 129 17.87 -12.27 -3.90
N LYS A 130 16.59 -12.35 -3.58
CA LYS A 130 16.11 -13.16 -2.45
C LYS A 130 16.35 -14.64 -2.68
N ILE A 131 16.07 -15.14 -3.88
CA ILE A 131 16.33 -16.55 -4.23
C ILE A 131 17.81 -16.86 -4.04
N ARG A 132 18.70 -16.01 -4.56
CA ARG A 132 20.15 -16.19 -4.42
C ARG A 132 20.57 -16.23 -2.96
N VAL A 133 20.10 -15.26 -2.14
CA VAL A 133 20.40 -15.23 -0.71
C VAL A 133 19.95 -16.50 0.01
N ILE A 134 18.80 -17.07 -0.37
CA ILE A 134 18.31 -18.32 0.21
C ILE A 134 19.16 -19.53 -0.24
N LEU A 135 19.52 -19.60 -1.52
CA LEU A 135 20.34 -20.69 -2.07
C LEU A 135 21.77 -20.68 -1.48
N ASP A 136 22.33 -19.50 -1.24
CA ASP A 136 23.66 -19.32 -0.65
C ASP A 136 23.67 -19.58 0.87
N MET A 137 22.50 -19.76 1.48
CA MET A 137 22.44 -20.07 2.91
C MET A 137 22.83 -21.53 3.20
N SER A 138 23.75 -21.73 4.12
CA SER A 138 23.99 -23.07 4.66
C SER A 138 22.75 -23.64 5.32
N ALA A 139 22.48 -24.94 5.14
CA ALA A 139 21.35 -25.62 5.76
C ALA A 139 21.31 -25.34 7.28
N PRO A 140 20.15 -24.87 7.80
CA PRO A 140 20.04 -24.51 9.20
C PRO A 140 20.06 -25.78 10.08
N ARG A 141 21.06 -25.89 10.95
CA ARG A 141 21.23 -27.05 11.88
C ARG A 141 20.80 -26.74 13.31
N ILE A 142 20.55 -25.50 13.65
CA ILE A 142 20.18 -25.04 14.99
C ILE A 142 18.98 -24.10 14.91
N GLU A 143 18.16 -24.05 15.97
CA GLU A 143 16.94 -23.25 16.05
C GLU A 143 17.15 -21.79 15.65
N ARG A 144 18.22 -21.16 16.15
CA ARG A 144 18.56 -19.77 15.79
C ARG A 144 18.73 -19.57 14.28
N LYS A 145 19.36 -20.50 13.58
CA LYS A 145 19.53 -20.44 12.11
C LYS A 145 18.21 -20.67 11.38
N ILE A 146 17.33 -21.52 11.93
CA ILE A 146 15.98 -21.72 11.39
C ILE A 146 15.16 -20.44 11.47
N ARG A 147 15.20 -19.73 12.61
CA ARG A 147 14.51 -18.43 12.75
C ARG A 147 15.04 -17.38 11.76
N VAL A 148 16.35 -17.32 11.56
CA VAL A 148 16.97 -16.42 10.57
C VAL A 148 16.56 -16.79 9.15
N PHE A 149 16.45 -18.08 8.83
CA PHE A 149 15.98 -18.55 7.53
C PHE A 149 14.53 -18.11 7.27
N PHE A 150 13.61 -18.35 8.20
CA PHE A 150 12.22 -17.90 8.07
C PHE A 150 12.07 -16.37 8.01
N GLY A 151 12.94 -15.62 8.65
CA GLY A 151 12.94 -14.15 8.56
C GLY A 151 13.43 -13.60 7.22
N ARG A 152 13.97 -14.44 6.33
CA ARG A 152 14.43 -14.06 4.99
C ARG A 152 13.53 -14.55 3.84
N LEU A 153 12.63 -15.50 4.13
CA LEU A 153 11.55 -15.91 3.24
C LEU A 153 10.48 -14.83 3.16
#